data_1c195d27890889f02b4a7e507e72377e
#
_entry.id   1c195d27890889f02b4a7e507e72377e
#
_cell.length_a   1.000
_cell.length_b   1.000
_cell.length_c   1.000
_cell.angle_alpha   90.00
_cell.angle_beta   90.00
_cell.angle_gamma   90.00
#
_symmetry.space_group_name_H-M   'P 1'
#
loop_
_entity.id
_entity.type
_entity.pdbx_description
1 polymer ?
#
loop_
_entity_poly.entity_id
_entity_poly.type
_entity_poly.pdbx_seq_one_letter_code
_entity_poly.pdbx_strand_id
1 'polypeptide(L)'
;MTPLSKGPEYYYQVLASKSLRQLDTLKNGLPWIGFLQDFSIIPVWFDDQFDREPGFDYADILDPGSSISFFCVLFSLFVRMWIPLNCHSSYSLLRGTASVEALAQKAAELGFPALAITDTNATYGAVAFQRAAQAMGIRPVFGAEVDDPETGAHAVLLAKNLQGFGEVCRVVTDRNLKADFSLASRLRHCNDHVIILSPDLGVIATVAQARGSRNLGIELIRWERCSKEDIQRWEFSHSHRIPLVASNRVFFPEPNDWETHRLLAAIRLNASVQGLASTATVSPEAWLKSQAEMGRLYTYVPQALENTHRVAEQCDMTLPIGQLQFPPFDLSHGQTHAGQLRHLAWQGVRKLYHPITARVRQRLQYELGIIEIMKFASYFLLVWDIVREAHRRGIPTVGRGSAANSLVCRSLGITEVDPIENNLYFERFLHEQRDDFPDIDIDFPWNRRDEMIQYVFDKYGAEQVALICTHIHLGSRSALREVGKALGVPISDITRITDHLPHSAD
;
A
#
# COMPACT_ATOMS: atom_id res chain seq x y z
N MET A 1 31.05 -18.87 -4.07
CA MET A 1 30.61 -19.71 -5.20
C MET A 1 29.14 -19.98 -5.06
N THR A 2 28.37 -19.27 -5.79
CA THR A 2 26.90 -19.25 -5.84
C THR A 2 26.37 -20.40 -6.69
N PRO A 3 25.35 -21.14 -6.28
CA PRO A 3 24.61 -22.03 -7.17
C PRO A 3 23.32 -21.35 -7.63
N LEU A 4 23.42 -20.53 -8.64
CA LEU A 4 22.27 -20.01 -9.38
C LEU A 4 22.35 -20.51 -10.81
N SER A 5 21.78 -21.70 -11.07
CA SER A 5 21.39 -22.14 -12.43
C SER A 5 20.70 -23.51 -12.43
N LYS A 6 19.67 -23.68 -11.63
CA LYS A 6 18.80 -24.86 -11.78
C LYS A 6 17.37 -24.36 -11.90
N GLY A 7 16.78 -24.61 -13.08
CA GLY A 7 15.44 -24.14 -13.44
C GLY A 7 14.32 -24.75 -12.58
N PRO A 8 13.07 -24.34 -12.81
CA PRO A 8 11.90 -24.75 -12.02
C PRO A 8 11.74 -26.26 -11.83
N GLU A 9 12.13 -27.06 -12.81
CA GLU A 9 12.06 -28.52 -12.76
C GLU A 9 12.87 -29.16 -11.62
N TYR A 10 13.98 -28.52 -11.20
CA TYR A 10 14.80 -29.03 -10.09
C TYR A 10 14.10 -28.85 -8.73
N TYR A 11 13.35 -27.78 -8.55
CA TYR A 11 12.56 -27.56 -7.35
C TYR A 11 11.38 -28.54 -7.24
N TYR A 12 10.75 -28.87 -8.36
CA TYR A 12 9.69 -29.90 -8.40
C TYR A 12 10.19 -31.27 -8.03
N GLN A 13 11.37 -31.67 -8.50
CA GLN A 13 12.00 -32.95 -8.13
C GLN A 13 12.39 -33.01 -6.64
N VAL A 14 12.87 -31.92 -6.05
CA VAL A 14 13.25 -31.85 -4.63
C VAL A 14 12.02 -31.88 -3.72
N LEU A 15 10.92 -31.20 -4.11
CA LEU A 15 9.66 -31.24 -3.36
C LEU A 15 9.00 -32.62 -3.47
N ALA A 16 8.96 -33.22 -4.64
CA ALA A 16 8.43 -34.58 -4.84
C ALA A 16 9.24 -35.63 -4.03
N SER A 17 10.55 -35.51 -3.99
CA SER A 17 11.42 -36.42 -3.22
C SER A 17 11.29 -36.27 -1.70
N LYS A 18 11.02 -35.06 -1.20
CA LYS A 18 10.74 -34.84 0.24
C LYS A 18 9.37 -35.37 0.65
N SER A 19 8.35 -35.19 -0.18
CA SER A 19 7.00 -35.72 0.06
C SER A 19 6.96 -37.23 0.01
N LEU A 20 7.72 -37.88 -0.88
CA LEU A 20 7.83 -39.34 -0.95
C LEU A 20 8.53 -39.93 0.28
N ARG A 21 9.53 -39.23 0.86
CA ARG A 21 10.18 -39.72 2.10
C ARG A 21 9.29 -39.59 3.34
N GLN A 22 8.40 -38.61 3.38
CA GLN A 22 7.39 -38.49 4.46
C GLN A 22 6.29 -39.56 4.31
N LEU A 23 5.95 -39.98 3.10
CA LEU A 23 4.99 -41.04 2.84
C LEU A 23 5.52 -42.43 3.23
N ASP A 24 6.81 -42.71 3.06
CA ASP A 24 7.43 -43.98 3.53
C ASP A 24 7.45 -44.13 5.05
N THR A 25 7.48 -42.98 5.77
CA THR A 25 7.37 -42.94 7.26
C THR A 25 5.94 -43.15 7.74
N LEU A 26 4.93 -42.84 6.91
CA LEU A 26 3.51 -42.97 7.24
C LEU A 26 2.94 -44.36 6.90
N LYS A 27 3.62 -45.15 6.07
CA LYS A 27 3.18 -46.53 5.71
C LYS A 27 3.19 -47.52 6.89
N ASN A 28 3.85 -47.16 7.99
CA ASN A 28 4.06 -48.07 9.13
C ASN A 28 3.14 -47.81 10.32
N GLY A 29 2.00 -47.14 10.20
CA GLY A 29 1.21 -46.97 11.41
C GLY A 29 -0.16 -46.33 11.43
N LEU A 30 -0.91 -46.19 10.35
CA LEU A 30 -2.27 -45.65 10.41
C LEU A 30 -3.25 -46.31 9.42
N PRO A 31 -4.53 -46.55 9.81
CA PRO A 31 -5.52 -47.22 8.97
C PRO A 31 -6.07 -46.24 7.92
N TRP A 32 -5.55 -46.34 6.72
CA TRP A 32 -5.96 -45.56 5.54
C TRP A 32 -7.32 -45.97 4.97
N ILE A 33 -7.92 -47.05 5.43
CA ILE A 33 -9.14 -47.64 4.89
C ILE A 33 -10.40 -46.78 5.16
N GLY A 34 -10.40 -45.96 6.21
CA GLY A 34 -11.52 -45.05 6.53
C GLY A 34 -11.59 -43.77 5.71
N PHE A 35 -10.47 -43.34 5.12
CA PHE A 35 -10.41 -42.06 4.38
C PHE A 35 -10.87 -42.17 2.93
N LEU A 36 -10.89 -43.37 2.38
CA LEU A 36 -11.31 -43.64 0.99
C LEU A 36 -12.83 -43.91 0.85
N GLN A 37 -13.55 -44.16 1.92
CA GLN A 37 -15.00 -44.42 1.86
C GLN A 37 -15.85 -43.15 1.71
N ASP A 38 -15.34 -41.96 2.02
CA ASP A 38 -16.05 -40.68 1.80
C ASP A 38 -15.93 -40.13 0.37
N PHE A 39 -15.14 -40.76 -0.48
CA PHE A 39 -14.95 -40.34 -1.88
C PHE A 39 -16.04 -40.79 -2.87
N SER A 40 -17.06 -41.52 -2.40
CA SER A 40 -18.21 -41.92 -3.24
C SER A 40 -19.11 -40.76 -3.71
N ILE A 41 -18.81 -39.51 -3.28
CA ILE A 41 -19.57 -38.30 -3.66
C ILE A 41 -18.89 -37.54 -4.83
N ILE A 42 -17.66 -37.89 -5.22
CA ILE A 42 -16.90 -37.18 -6.24
C ILE A 42 -17.36 -37.40 -7.69
N PRO A 43 -17.94 -38.55 -8.10
CA PRO A 43 -18.32 -38.75 -9.49
C PRO A 43 -19.46 -37.85 -10.01
N VAL A 44 -20.22 -37.20 -9.12
CA VAL A 44 -21.45 -36.46 -9.52
C VAL A 44 -21.14 -35.05 -10.00
N TRP A 45 -19.91 -34.54 -9.79
CA TRP A 45 -19.54 -33.15 -10.10
C TRP A 45 -18.69 -32.95 -11.36
N PHE A 46 -18.34 -34.03 -12.05
CA PHE A 46 -17.46 -33.96 -13.22
C PHE A 46 -18.18 -33.81 -14.58
N ASP A 47 -19.53 -33.91 -14.63
CA ASP A 47 -20.24 -34.13 -15.89
C ASP A 47 -20.65 -32.87 -16.67
N ASP A 48 -20.57 -31.64 -16.12
CA ASP A 48 -21.22 -30.50 -16.80
C ASP A 48 -20.33 -29.27 -17.12
N GLN A 49 -19.02 -29.22 -16.85
CA GLN A 49 -18.24 -27.99 -17.08
C GLN A 49 -16.82 -28.12 -17.67
N PHE A 50 -16.44 -29.30 -18.17
CA PHE A 50 -15.20 -29.38 -18.95
C PHE A 50 -15.51 -29.50 -20.44
N ASP A 51 -15.25 -28.46 -21.21
CA ASP A 51 -15.11 -28.55 -22.64
C ASP A 51 -14.04 -29.62 -22.94
N ARG A 52 -14.47 -30.70 -23.62
CA ARG A 52 -13.63 -31.83 -24.00
C ARG A 52 -12.54 -31.35 -24.95
N GLU A 53 -11.31 -31.26 -24.49
CA GLU A 53 -10.19 -31.26 -25.41
C GLU A 53 -10.17 -32.62 -26.14
N PRO A 54 -10.16 -32.61 -27.46
CA PRO A 54 -10.16 -33.90 -28.23
C PRO A 54 -8.78 -34.57 -28.08
N GLY A 55 -8.74 -35.68 -27.36
CA GLY A 55 -7.57 -36.56 -27.23
C GLY A 55 -7.21 -37.00 -25.81
N PHE A 56 -7.98 -36.65 -24.80
CA PHE A 56 -7.73 -37.11 -23.43
C PHE A 56 -8.70 -38.26 -23.07
N ASP A 57 -8.16 -39.48 -22.84
CA ASP A 57 -8.95 -40.61 -22.36
C ASP A 57 -8.90 -40.69 -20.82
N TYR A 58 -10.02 -40.41 -20.18
CA TYR A 58 -10.15 -40.40 -18.71
C TYR A 58 -9.98 -41.79 -18.08
N ALA A 59 -10.00 -42.85 -18.88
CA ALA A 59 -9.76 -44.23 -18.42
C ALA A 59 -8.33 -44.41 -17.89
N ASP A 60 -7.33 -43.65 -18.41
CA ASP A 60 -5.94 -43.73 -17.98
C ASP A 60 -5.69 -43.09 -16.60
N ILE A 61 -6.62 -42.26 -16.10
CA ILE A 61 -6.49 -41.60 -14.78
C ILE A 61 -6.91 -42.55 -13.65
N LEU A 62 -7.71 -43.56 -13.96
CA LEU A 62 -8.25 -44.53 -12.99
C LEU A 62 -7.40 -45.81 -12.90
N ASP A 63 -6.27 -45.88 -13.59
CA ASP A 63 -5.35 -47.02 -13.46
C ASP A 63 -4.61 -46.95 -12.10
N PRO A 64 -4.80 -47.92 -11.21
CA PRO A 64 -4.14 -48.00 -9.91
C PRO A 64 -2.61 -48.05 -9.99
N GLY A 65 -2.04 -48.25 -11.19
CA GLY A 65 -0.58 -48.26 -11.43
C GLY A 65 0.04 -46.88 -11.69
N SER A 66 -0.75 -45.84 -11.97
CA SER A 66 -0.25 -44.50 -12.29
C SER A 66 -0.33 -43.52 -11.10
N SER A 67 0.26 -43.89 -9.98
CA SER A 67 0.29 -43.10 -8.72
C SER A 67 0.78 -41.64 -8.90
N ILE A 68 1.57 -41.38 -9.92
CA ILE A 68 2.16 -40.05 -10.19
C ILE A 68 1.13 -39.10 -10.82
N SER A 69 0.32 -39.57 -11.76
CA SER A 69 -0.71 -38.74 -12.43
C SER A 69 -1.83 -38.35 -11.48
N PHE A 70 -2.28 -39.29 -10.64
CA PHE A 70 -3.32 -39.03 -9.65
C PHE A 70 -2.87 -38.00 -8.58
N PHE A 71 -1.59 -38.09 -8.12
CA PHE A 71 -1.03 -37.13 -7.21
C PHE A 71 -0.81 -35.75 -7.86
N CYS A 72 -0.42 -35.67 -9.12
CA CYS A 72 -0.30 -34.40 -9.83
C CYS A 72 -1.66 -33.74 -10.05
N VAL A 73 -2.70 -34.48 -10.36
CA VAL A 73 -4.06 -33.94 -10.49
C VAL A 73 -4.65 -33.56 -9.13
N LEU A 74 -4.50 -34.39 -8.10
CA LEU A 74 -4.87 -34.01 -6.73
C LEU A 74 -4.04 -32.80 -6.23
N PHE A 75 -2.75 -32.73 -6.50
CA PHE A 75 -1.90 -31.60 -6.14
C PHE A 75 -2.29 -30.33 -6.91
N SER A 76 -2.66 -30.42 -8.18
CA SER A 76 -3.17 -29.28 -8.95
C SER A 76 -4.59 -28.87 -8.52
N LEU A 77 -5.42 -29.77 -8.03
CA LEU A 77 -6.72 -29.49 -7.42
C LEU A 77 -6.61 -28.91 -6.00
N PHE A 78 -5.55 -29.27 -5.25
CA PHE A 78 -5.30 -28.78 -3.89
C PHE A 78 -4.56 -27.43 -3.82
N VAL A 79 -3.97 -26.94 -4.90
CA VAL A 79 -3.16 -25.70 -4.92
C VAL A 79 -3.94 -24.51 -5.49
N ARG A 80 -5.27 -24.45 -5.33
CA ARG A 80 -6.01 -23.22 -5.57
C ARG A 80 -6.11 -22.44 -4.26
N MET A 81 -4.99 -21.81 -3.88
CA MET A 81 -4.89 -21.05 -2.64
C MET A 81 -5.67 -19.74 -2.75
N TRP A 82 -6.52 -19.44 -1.77
CA TRP A 82 -7.10 -18.12 -1.68
C TRP A 82 -6.04 -17.08 -1.34
N ILE A 83 -6.23 -15.85 -1.80
CA ILE A 83 -5.35 -14.71 -1.50
C ILE A 83 -6.12 -13.71 -0.64
N PRO A 84 -5.58 -13.27 0.51
CA PRO A 84 -6.21 -12.24 1.32
C PRO A 84 -6.18 -10.89 0.59
N LEU A 85 -7.35 -10.42 0.11
CA LEU A 85 -7.50 -9.22 -0.70
C LEU A 85 -8.01 -8.00 0.07
N ASN A 86 -8.47 -8.18 1.30
CA ASN A 86 -8.94 -7.12 2.18
C ASN A 86 -8.27 -7.27 3.55
N CYS A 87 -7.14 -6.58 3.72
CA CYS A 87 -6.33 -6.64 4.93
C CYS A 87 -5.93 -5.24 5.40
N HIS A 88 -6.13 -4.99 6.69
CA HIS A 88 -5.89 -3.72 7.34
C HIS A 88 -4.70 -3.81 8.29
N SER A 89 -3.81 -2.83 8.18
CA SER A 89 -2.69 -2.66 9.11
C SER A 89 -2.99 -1.57 10.14
N SER A 90 -2.00 -1.24 10.97
CA SER A 90 -2.05 -0.10 11.88
C SER A 90 -2.21 1.26 11.17
N TYR A 91 -2.02 1.32 9.85
CA TYR A 91 -2.34 2.49 9.03
C TYR A 91 -3.85 2.67 8.77
N SER A 92 -4.67 1.66 9.04
CA SER A 92 -6.10 1.83 9.33
C SER A 92 -6.24 2.40 10.74
N LEU A 93 -6.03 3.71 10.90
CA LEU A 93 -5.79 4.39 12.17
C LEU A 93 -6.84 4.04 13.23
N LEU A 94 -6.38 3.53 14.38
CA LEU A 94 -7.21 3.06 15.50
C LEU A 94 -8.26 2.00 15.09
N ARG A 95 -7.92 1.16 14.09
CA ARG A 95 -8.73 0.03 13.61
C ARG A 95 -7.88 -1.24 13.47
N GLY A 96 -6.87 -1.25 12.62
CA GLY A 96 -5.95 -2.38 12.46
C GLY A 96 -4.97 -2.49 13.62
N THR A 97 -4.66 -3.72 14.04
CA THR A 97 -3.83 -3.96 15.25
C THR A 97 -2.36 -4.21 14.93
N ALA A 98 -2.04 -4.66 13.72
CA ALA A 98 -0.70 -5.09 13.35
C ALA A 98 0.02 -4.11 12.43
N SER A 99 1.36 -4.05 12.54
CA SER A 99 2.16 -3.38 11.54
C SER A 99 2.15 -4.14 10.21
N VAL A 100 2.54 -3.49 9.13
CA VAL A 100 2.62 -4.12 7.80
C VAL A 100 3.65 -5.25 7.78
N GLU A 101 4.72 -5.14 8.58
CA GLU A 101 5.74 -6.17 8.76
C GLU A 101 5.16 -7.42 9.42
N ALA A 102 4.39 -7.25 10.50
CA ALA A 102 3.75 -8.35 11.22
C ALA A 102 2.73 -9.08 10.34
N LEU A 103 1.94 -8.33 9.54
CA LEU A 103 1.01 -8.93 8.58
C LEU A 103 1.73 -9.70 7.48
N ALA A 104 2.81 -9.16 6.92
CA ALA A 104 3.61 -9.83 5.90
C ALA A 104 4.28 -11.09 6.46
N GLN A 105 4.83 -11.02 7.67
CA GLN A 105 5.40 -12.17 8.35
C GLN A 105 4.37 -13.27 8.57
N LYS A 106 3.19 -12.93 9.12
CA LYS A 106 2.11 -13.90 9.35
C LYS A 106 1.61 -14.53 8.05
N ALA A 107 1.51 -13.75 6.98
CA ALA A 107 1.15 -14.27 5.67
C ALA A 107 2.19 -15.27 5.13
N ALA A 108 3.49 -15.00 5.33
CA ALA A 108 4.57 -15.92 4.97
C ALA A 108 4.50 -17.22 5.79
N GLU A 109 4.27 -17.14 7.11
CA GLU A 109 4.10 -18.31 7.99
C GLU A 109 2.93 -19.20 7.56
N LEU A 110 1.84 -18.58 7.08
CA LEU A 110 0.68 -19.28 6.54
C LEU A 110 0.84 -19.76 5.09
N GLY A 111 1.99 -19.45 4.46
CA GLY A 111 2.33 -19.89 3.10
C GLY A 111 1.59 -19.13 1.99
N PHE A 112 1.14 -17.90 2.23
CA PHE A 112 0.50 -17.10 1.19
C PHE A 112 1.53 -16.58 0.16
N PRO A 113 1.31 -16.77 -1.14
CA PRO A 113 2.19 -16.27 -2.19
C PRO A 113 2.02 -14.76 -2.44
N ALA A 114 0.89 -14.20 -2.03
CA ALA A 114 0.55 -12.78 -2.17
C ALA A 114 -0.33 -12.33 -1.00
N LEU A 115 -0.29 -11.04 -0.71
CA LEU A 115 -1.10 -10.37 0.31
C LEU A 115 -1.49 -8.99 -0.20
N ALA A 116 -2.74 -8.59 0.02
CA ALA A 116 -3.15 -7.22 -0.21
C ALA A 116 -3.02 -6.38 1.07
N ILE A 117 -2.70 -5.09 0.91
CA ILE A 117 -2.89 -4.06 1.91
C ILE A 117 -3.99 -3.11 1.44
N THR A 118 -5.04 -2.97 2.24
CA THR A 118 -6.25 -2.21 1.90
C THR A 118 -6.74 -1.41 3.10
N ASP A 119 -5.85 -0.60 3.64
CA ASP A 119 -6.15 0.20 4.82
C ASP A 119 -7.36 1.11 4.59
N THR A 120 -8.16 1.31 5.65
CA THR A 120 -9.40 2.09 5.61
C THR A 120 -9.11 3.55 5.29
N ASN A 121 -9.61 4.05 4.14
CA ASN A 121 -9.46 5.42 3.65
C ASN A 121 -8.00 5.91 3.61
N ALA A 122 -7.03 4.99 3.39
CA ALA A 122 -5.61 5.29 3.50
C ALA A 122 -4.76 4.42 2.57
N THR A 123 -3.62 4.98 2.12
CA THR A 123 -2.56 4.27 1.38
C THR A 123 -1.19 4.48 2.02
N TYR A 124 -1.16 4.96 3.27
CA TYR A 124 0.05 5.41 3.95
C TYR A 124 1.10 4.30 4.13
N GLY A 125 0.63 3.06 4.37
CA GLY A 125 1.49 1.89 4.60
C GLY A 125 2.12 1.30 3.34
N ALA A 126 1.80 1.79 2.13
CA ALA A 126 2.13 1.11 0.88
C ALA A 126 3.65 0.91 0.68
N VAL A 127 4.49 1.92 0.98
CA VAL A 127 5.95 1.82 0.84
C VAL A 127 6.56 0.85 1.86
N ALA A 128 6.15 0.94 3.12
CA ALA A 128 6.59 0.04 4.17
C ALA A 128 6.16 -1.41 3.86
N PHE A 129 4.92 -1.58 3.41
CA PHE A 129 4.38 -2.87 3.01
C PHE A 129 5.14 -3.50 1.83
N GLN A 130 5.48 -2.73 0.79
CA GLN A 130 6.29 -3.26 -0.31
C GLN A 130 7.62 -3.84 0.20
N ARG A 131 8.31 -3.11 1.06
CA ARG A 131 9.60 -3.57 1.66
C ARG A 131 9.41 -4.83 2.50
N ALA A 132 8.40 -4.84 3.35
CA ALA A 132 8.09 -5.98 4.21
C ALA A 132 7.72 -7.24 3.40
N ALA A 133 6.84 -7.11 2.42
CA ALA A 133 6.40 -8.20 1.56
C ALA A 133 7.56 -8.77 0.73
N GLN A 134 8.39 -7.91 0.15
CA GLN A 134 9.59 -8.32 -0.60
C GLN A 134 10.59 -9.06 0.29
N ALA A 135 10.82 -8.59 1.53
CA ALA A 135 11.71 -9.27 2.49
C ALA A 135 11.21 -10.67 2.87
N MET A 136 9.90 -10.90 2.86
CA MET A 136 9.26 -12.20 3.15
C MET A 136 9.02 -13.07 1.91
N GLY A 137 9.38 -12.59 0.71
CA GLY A 137 9.13 -13.30 -0.55
C GLY A 137 7.67 -13.36 -0.95
N ILE A 138 6.83 -12.45 -0.45
CA ILE A 138 5.40 -12.32 -0.76
C ILE A 138 5.21 -11.27 -1.83
N ARG A 139 4.33 -11.53 -2.80
CA ARG A 139 3.94 -10.54 -3.80
C ARG A 139 2.95 -9.54 -3.19
N PRO A 140 3.28 -8.24 -3.13
CA PRO A 140 2.37 -7.23 -2.62
C PRO A 140 1.24 -6.94 -3.61
N VAL A 141 0.02 -6.78 -3.09
CA VAL A 141 -1.13 -6.23 -3.81
C VAL A 141 -1.54 -4.94 -3.12
N PHE A 142 -1.65 -3.85 -3.86
CA PHE A 142 -1.91 -2.53 -3.31
C PHE A 142 -3.34 -2.08 -3.54
N GLY A 143 -3.94 -1.50 -2.51
CA GLY A 143 -5.29 -0.99 -2.58
C GLY A 143 -5.66 -0.12 -1.39
N ALA A 144 -6.95 0.13 -1.25
CA ALA A 144 -7.56 0.74 -0.08
C ALA A 144 -9.01 0.24 0.08
N GLU A 145 -9.46 0.06 1.29
CA GLU A 145 -10.89 0.01 1.58
C GLU A 145 -11.39 1.44 1.77
N VAL A 146 -12.42 1.83 1.01
CA VAL A 146 -13.02 3.16 1.07
C VAL A 146 -14.46 3.04 1.53
N ASP A 147 -14.83 3.79 2.56
CA ASP A 147 -16.19 3.83 3.08
C ASP A 147 -16.97 5.06 2.59
N ASP A 148 -18.29 4.92 2.56
CA ASP A 148 -19.22 6.01 2.34
C ASP A 148 -19.60 6.61 3.71
N PRO A 149 -19.41 7.91 3.94
CA PRO A 149 -19.60 8.52 5.25
C PRO A 149 -21.08 8.57 5.68
N GLU A 150 -22.02 8.55 4.73
CA GLU A 150 -23.45 8.65 5.03
C GLU A 150 -24.10 7.29 5.20
N THR A 151 -23.79 6.35 4.29
CA THR A 151 -24.46 5.05 4.25
C THR A 151 -23.70 3.96 4.99
N GLY A 152 -22.40 4.14 5.23
CA GLY A 152 -21.51 3.11 5.79
C GLY A 152 -21.18 1.99 4.80
N ALA A 153 -21.65 2.05 3.56
CA ALA A 153 -21.24 1.14 2.50
C ALA A 153 -19.74 1.23 2.28
N HIS A 154 -19.10 0.14 1.87
CA HIS A 154 -17.67 0.17 1.59
C HIS A 154 -17.30 -0.63 0.33
N ALA A 155 -16.14 -0.29 -0.23
CA ALA A 155 -15.56 -1.03 -1.33
C ALA A 155 -14.04 -1.13 -1.17
N VAL A 156 -13.51 -2.28 -1.56
CA VAL A 156 -12.07 -2.51 -1.69
C VAL A 156 -11.66 -2.17 -3.12
N LEU A 157 -10.70 -1.29 -3.24
CA LEU A 157 -10.14 -0.84 -4.51
C LEU A 157 -8.74 -1.43 -4.63
N LEU A 158 -8.50 -2.28 -5.64
CA LEU A 158 -7.20 -2.91 -5.87
C LEU A 158 -6.59 -2.37 -7.16
N ALA A 159 -5.34 -1.95 -7.06
CA ALA A 159 -4.59 -1.39 -8.18
C ALA A 159 -4.00 -2.49 -9.06
N LYS A 160 -4.29 -2.49 -10.36
CA LYS A 160 -3.69 -3.40 -11.33
C LYS A 160 -2.27 -2.98 -11.73
N ASN A 161 -1.99 -1.68 -11.67
CA ASN A 161 -0.71 -1.05 -12.04
C ASN A 161 -0.59 0.33 -11.39
N LEU A 162 0.48 1.08 -11.68
CA LEU A 162 0.71 2.42 -11.12
C LEU A 162 -0.41 3.42 -11.45
N GLN A 163 -1.02 3.34 -12.63
CA GLN A 163 -2.16 4.21 -12.98
C GLN A 163 -3.38 3.90 -12.10
N GLY A 164 -3.60 2.60 -11.82
CA GLY A 164 -4.64 2.16 -10.88
C GLY A 164 -4.34 2.63 -9.46
N PHE A 165 -3.09 2.54 -9.00
CA PHE A 165 -2.71 3.03 -7.68
C PHE A 165 -2.90 4.55 -7.55
N GLY A 166 -2.54 5.31 -8.57
CA GLY A 166 -2.84 6.75 -8.61
C GLY A 166 -4.34 7.04 -8.53
N GLU A 167 -5.18 6.22 -9.17
CA GLU A 167 -6.65 6.36 -9.05
C GLU A 167 -7.15 6.01 -7.64
N VAL A 168 -6.64 4.94 -7.02
CA VAL A 168 -6.94 4.62 -5.61
C VAL A 168 -6.60 5.79 -4.69
N CYS A 169 -5.41 6.39 -4.86
CA CYS A 169 -5.01 7.58 -4.09
C CYS A 169 -5.97 8.76 -4.31
N ARG A 170 -6.44 9.00 -5.54
CA ARG A 170 -7.44 10.06 -5.82
C ARG A 170 -8.78 9.79 -5.16
N VAL A 171 -9.27 8.54 -5.18
CA VAL A 171 -10.52 8.18 -4.49
C VAL A 171 -10.39 8.40 -2.99
N VAL A 172 -9.28 7.96 -2.39
CA VAL A 172 -8.98 8.18 -0.96
C VAL A 172 -8.91 9.69 -0.62
N THR A 173 -8.28 10.48 -1.49
CA THR A 173 -8.22 11.94 -1.35
C THR A 173 -9.60 12.57 -1.41
N ASP A 174 -10.42 12.20 -2.42
CA ASP A 174 -11.80 12.67 -2.55
C ASP A 174 -12.62 12.32 -1.29
N ARG A 175 -12.48 11.07 -0.79
CA ARG A 175 -13.18 10.61 0.43
C ARG A 175 -12.83 11.44 1.65
N ASN A 176 -11.57 11.80 1.80
CA ASN A 176 -11.09 12.50 2.99
C ASN A 176 -11.29 14.02 2.94
N LEU A 177 -11.39 14.62 1.75
CA LEU A 177 -11.43 16.08 1.58
C LEU A 177 -12.79 16.63 1.15
N LYS A 178 -13.67 15.81 0.50
CA LYS A 178 -14.96 16.28 0.01
C LYS A 178 -16.06 15.99 1.03
N ALA A 179 -16.73 17.02 1.49
CA ALA A 179 -17.81 16.89 2.48
C ALA A 179 -19.06 16.17 1.89
N ASP A 180 -19.27 16.26 0.58
CA ASP A 180 -20.37 15.64 -0.16
C ASP A 180 -19.96 14.34 -0.86
N PHE A 181 -18.95 13.65 -0.35
CA PHE A 181 -18.46 12.41 -0.95
C PHE A 181 -19.53 11.33 -0.94
N SER A 182 -19.78 10.74 -2.11
CA SER A 182 -20.58 9.52 -2.26
C SER A 182 -19.76 8.44 -2.96
N LEU A 183 -19.58 7.31 -2.29
CA LEU A 183 -18.77 6.20 -2.77
C LEU A 183 -19.25 5.69 -4.13
N ALA A 184 -20.52 5.34 -4.25
CA ALA A 184 -21.09 4.80 -5.48
C ALA A 184 -20.94 5.80 -6.65
N SER A 185 -21.20 7.10 -6.42
CA SER A 185 -21.06 8.15 -7.42
C SER A 185 -19.60 8.31 -7.86
N ARG A 186 -18.65 8.28 -6.93
CA ARG A 186 -17.22 8.43 -7.23
C ARG A 186 -16.69 7.23 -8.03
N LEU A 187 -17.09 6.01 -7.65
CA LEU A 187 -16.61 4.78 -8.29
C LEU A 187 -17.10 4.60 -9.73
N ARG A 188 -18.19 5.22 -10.14
CA ARG A 188 -18.64 5.26 -11.55
C ARG A 188 -17.59 5.83 -12.51
N HIS A 189 -16.72 6.69 -12.00
CA HIS A 189 -15.70 7.42 -12.76
C HIS A 189 -14.28 6.86 -12.58
N CYS A 190 -14.11 5.74 -11.86
CA CYS A 190 -12.82 5.09 -11.75
C CYS A 190 -12.34 4.58 -13.12
N ASN A 191 -11.03 4.62 -13.35
CA ASN A 191 -10.44 4.06 -14.57
C ASN A 191 -10.41 2.52 -14.56
N ASP A 192 -10.12 1.91 -15.72
CA ASP A 192 -10.09 0.45 -15.88
C ASP A 192 -8.86 -0.24 -15.27
N HIS A 193 -7.98 0.50 -14.61
CA HIS A 193 -6.82 -0.02 -13.91
C HIS A 193 -7.07 -0.32 -12.43
N VAL A 194 -8.33 -0.15 -11.98
CA VAL A 194 -8.77 -0.47 -10.61
C VAL A 194 -9.80 -1.59 -10.65
N ILE A 195 -9.60 -2.61 -9.82
CA ILE A 195 -10.60 -3.64 -9.52
C ILE A 195 -11.37 -3.17 -8.29
N ILE A 196 -12.69 -3.24 -8.35
CA ILE A 196 -13.61 -2.81 -7.30
C ILE A 196 -14.31 -4.04 -6.74
N LEU A 197 -14.14 -4.30 -5.45
CA LEU A 197 -14.86 -5.34 -4.71
C LEU A 197 -15.74 -4.66 -3.67
N SER A 198 -17.00 -5.04 -3.56
CA SER A 198 -17.88 -4.52 -2.51
C SER A 198 -18.89 -5.57 -2.08
N PRO A 199 -19.21 -5.67 -0.79
CA PRO A 199 -20.32 -6.49 -0.31
C PRO A 199 -21.68 -5.81 -0.52
N ASP A 200 -21.68 -4.49 -0.84
CA ASP A 200 -22.88 -3.70 -1.05
C ASP A 200 -23.36 -3.78 -2.49
N LEU A 201 -24.53 -4.40 -2.68
CA LEU A 201 -25.11 -4.62 -4.01
C LEU A 201 -25.56 -3.29 -4.67
N GLY A 202 -25.91 -2.27 -3.89
CA GLY A 202 -26.27 -0.96 -4.41
C GLY A 202 -25.07 -0.25 -5.04
N VAL A 203 -23.91 -0.33 -4.39
CA VAL A 203 -22.63 0.16 -4.94
C VAL A 203 -22.29 -0.58 -6.23
N ILE A 204 -22.32 -1.91 -6.20
CA ILE A 204 -22.01 -2.75 -7.37
C ILE A 204 -22.96 -2.46 -8.54
N ALA A 205 -24.27 -2.40 -8.29
CA ALA A 205 -25.27 -2.11 -9.32
C ALA A 205 -25.04 -0.74 -9.98
N THR A 206 -24.78 0.27 -9.16
CA THR A 206 -24.54 1.65 -9.63
C THR A 206 -23.30 1.74 -10.51
N VAL A 207 -22.22 1.06 -10.11
CA VAL A 207 -20.96 1.04 -10.88
C VAL A 207 -21.12 0.20 -12.15
N ALA A 208 -21.78 -0.98 -12.06
CA ALA A 208 -22.01 -1.86 -13.20
C ALA A 208 -22.86 -1.17 -14.29
N GLN A 209 -23.86 -0.41 -13.89
CA GLN A 209 -24.70 0.36 -14.83
C GLN A 209 -23.87 1.42 -15.59
N ALA A 210 -22.88 2.04 -14.96
CA ALA A 210 -22.10 3.11 -15.55
C ALA A 210 -20.97 2.61 -16.46
N ARG A 211 -20.33 1.49 -16.10
CA ARG A 211 -19.08 1.02 -16.74
C ARG A 211 -19.04 -0.47 -17.07
N GLY A 212 -20.17 -1.17 -16.93
CA GLY A 212 -20.24 -2.63 -17.13
C GLY A 212 -19.65 -3.42 -15.96
N SER A 213 -19.67 -4.74 -16.08
CA SER A 213 -19.21 -5.67 -15.03
C SER A 213 -17.69 -5.91 -15.00
N ARG A 214 -16.95 -5.35 -15.94
CA ARG A 214 -15.50 -5.53 -16.00
C ARG A 214 -14.80 -4.91 -14.78
N ASN A 215 -13.85 -5.65 -14.21
CA ASN A 215 -13.11 -5.25 -13.00
C ASN A 215 -14.01 -5.03 -11.76
N LEU A 216 -15.18 -5.68 -11.73
CA LEU A 216 -16.07 -5.70 -10.57
C LEU A 216 -16.10 -7.10 -9.96
N GLY A 217 -16.23 -7.17 -8.64
CA GLY A 217 -16.50 -8.37 -7.90
C GLY A 217 -17.39 -8.09 -6.68
N ILE A 218 -18.21 -9.04 -6.33
CA ILE A 218 -19.00 -8.96 -5.11
C ILE A 218 -18.17 -9.57 -3.99
N GLU A 219 -17.77 -8.75 -3.03
CA GLU A 219 -17.03 -9.21 -1.85
C GLU A 219 -17.98 -10.03 -0.98
N LEU A 220 -17.67 -11.33 -0.84
CA LEU A 220 -18.40 -12.23 0.04
C LEU A 220 -17.62 -12.36 1.34
N ILE A 221 -18.03 -11.62 2.38
CA ILE A 221 -17.37 -11.62 3.68
C ILE A 221 -17.99 -12.72 4.53
N ARG A 222 -17.18 -13.70 4.95
CA ARG A 222 -17.65 -14.80 5.80
C ARG A 222 -16.79 -14.95 7.04
N TRP A 223 -17.47 -14.95 8.16
CA TRP A 223 -16.91 -15.24 9.49
C TRP A 223 -17.50 -16.52 10.07
N GLU A 224 -18.75 -16.84 9.70
CA GLU A 224 -19.53 -17.97 10.15
C GLU A 224 -20.30 -18.62 8.97
N ARG A 225 -21.40 -19.28 9.29
CA ARG A 225 -22.26 -19.92 8.28
C ARG A 225 -22.92 -18.91 7.36
N CYS A 226 -23.38 -19.41 6.20
CA CYS A 226 -24.07 -18.64 5.16
C CYS A 226 -25.25 -17.82 5.73
N SER A 227 -25.29 -16.52 5.44
CA SER A 227 -26.37 -15.61 5.82
C SER A 227 -27.41 -15.45 4.68
N LYS A 228 -28.53 -14.79 4.99
CA LYS A 228 -29.53 -14.44 3.95
C LYS A 228 -28.96 -13.47 2.93
N GLU A 229 -28.11 -12.56 3.37
CA GLU A 229 -27.43 -11.59 2.52
C GLU A 229 -26.46 -12.28 1.54
N ASP A 230 -25.86 -13.41 1.95
CA ASP A 230 -25.00 -14.19 1.07
C ASP A 230 -25.79 -14.81 -0.09
N ILE A 231 -27.03 -15.24 0.18
CA ILE A 231 -27.93 -15.77 -0.86
C ILE A 231 -28.27 -14.65 -1.87
N GLN A 232 -28.60 -13.46 -1.39
CA GLN A 232 -28.89 -12.31 -2.26
C GLN A 232 -27.68 -11.94 -3.12
N ARG A 233 -26.46 -11.95 -2.54
CA ARG A 233 -25.22 -11.71 -3.29
C ARG A 233 -24.98 -12.79 -4.35
N TRP A 234 -25.25 -14.04 -4.02
CA TRP A 234 -25.15 -15.15 -4.96
C TRP A 234 -26.12 -14.99 -6.14
N GLU A 235 -27.40 -14.72 -5.88
CA GLU A 235 -28.43 -14.48 -6.91
C GLU A 235 -28.07 -13.29 -7.79
N PHE A 236 -27.60 -12.19 -7.19
CA PHE A 236 -27.16 -11.01 -7.92
C PHE A 236 -25.93 -11.32 -8.79
N SER A 237 -24.96 -12.06 -8.28
CA SER A 237 -23.78 -12.51 -9.01
C SER A 237 -24.17 -13.25 -10.29
N HIS A 238 -25.09 -14.21 -10.21
CA HIS A 238 -25.53 -15.00 -11.34
C HIS A 238 -26.31 -14.16 -12.37
N SER A 239 -27.24 -13.32 -11.91
CA SER A 239 -28.07 -12.50 -12.80
C SER A 239 -27.27 -11.44 -13.55
N HIS A 240 -26.20 -10.88 -12.94
CA HIS A 240 -25.38 -9.80 -13.51
C HIS A 240 -24.03 -10.28 -14.04
N ARG A 241 -23.70 -11.56 -13.91
CA ARG A 241 -22.40 -12.15 -14.28
C ARG A 241 -21.20 -11.43 -13.66
N ILE A 242 -21.33 -11.05 -12.37
CA ILE A 242 -20.26 -10.44 -11.59
C ILE A 242 -19.73 -11.48 -10.60
N PRO A 243 -18.42 -11.78 -10.57
CA PRO A 243 -17.89 -12.87 -9.75
C PRO A 243 -18.00 -12.56 -8.26
N LEU A 244 -18.31 -13.60 -7.47
CA LEU A 244 -18.14 -13.59 -6.02
C LEU A 244 -16.66 -13.71 -5.69
N VAL A 245 -16.15 -12.92 -4.75
CA VAL A 245 -14.76 -12.92 -4.30
C VAL A 245 -14.74 -13.13 -2.79
N ALA A 246 -14.05 -14.17 -2.33
CA ALA A 246 -14.00 -14.53 -0.92
C ALA A 246 -13.22 -13.50 -0.09
N SER A 247 -13.71 -13.18 1.10
CA SER A 247 -13.07 -12.30 2.06
C SER A 247 -13.42 -12.67 3.48
N ASN A 248 -12.52 -12.44 4.42
CA ASN A 248 -12.85 -12.38 5.84
C ASN A 248 -12.55 -11.01 6.46
N ARG A 249 -12.19 -10.02 5.62
CA ARG A 249 -11.95 -8.62 6.00
C ARG A 249 -11.04 -8.52 7.23
N VAL A 250 -9.75 -8.77 7.02
CA VAL A 250 -8.74 -8.94 8.07
C VAL A 250 -8.40 -7.61 8.74
N PHE A 251 -8.57 -7.51 10.06
CA PHE A 251 -8.16 -6.34 10.87
C PHE A 251 -7.05 -6.69 11.86
N PHE A 252 -6.79 -7.95 12.09
CA PHE A 252 -5.76 -8.43 13.02
C PHE A 252 -5.19 -9.78 12.56
N PRO A 253 -3.93 -10.07 12.91
CA PRO A 253 -3.28 -11.30 12.46
C PRO A 253 -3.73 -12.54 13.22
N GLU A 254 -4.11 -12.41 14.51
CA GLU A 254 -4.42 -13.52 15.40
C GLU A 254 -5.77 -13.29 16.11
N PRO A 255 -6.49 -14.36 16.52
CA PRO A 255 -7.78 -14.23 17.22
C PRO A 255 -7.71 -13.38 18.51
N ASN A 256 -6.61 -13.50 19.26
CA ASN A 256 -6.45 -12.77 20.53
C ASN A 256 -6.29 -11.26 20.36
N ASP A 257 -5.94 -10.79 19.16
CA ASP A 257 -5.78 -9.36 18.88
C ASP A 257 -7.10 -8.61 18.80
N TRP A 258 -8.22 -9.33 18.82
CA TRP A 258 -9.56 -8.72 18.87
C TRP A 258 -9.77 -7.83 20.09
N GLU A 259 -9.22 -8.18 21.24
CA GLU A 259 -9.27 -7.32 22.43
C GLU A 259 -8.50 -6.00 22.20
N THR A 260 -7.37 -6.06 21.52
CA THR A 260 -6.63 -4.86 21.10
C THR A 260 -7.46 -4.02 20.13
N HIS A 261 -8.13 -4.65 19.15
CA HIS A 261 -9.02 -3.95 18.23
C HIS A 261 -10.18 -3.24 18.95
N ARG A 262 -10.80 -3.89 19.94
CA ARG A 262 -11.84 -3.27 20.80
C ARG A 262 -11.31 -2.04 21.53
N LEU A 263 -10.12 -2.16 22.08
CA LEU A 263 -9.46 -1.06 22.79
C LEU A 263 -9.18 0.12 21.85
N LEU A 264 -8.66 -0.14 20.65
CA LEU A 264 -8.45 0.88 19.61
C LEU A 264 -9.77 1.54 19.20
N ALA A 265 -10.85 0.76 19.04
CA ALA A 265 -12.17 1.28 18.73
C ALA A 265 -12.71 2.19 19.87
N ALA A 266 -12.48 1.81 21.14
CA ALA A 266 -12.86 2.63 22.29
C ALA A 266 -12.09 3.97 22.30
N ILE A 267 -10.79 3.95 22.05
CA ILE A 267 -9.96 5.16 21.95
C ILE A 267 -10.46 6.04 20.79
N ARG A 268 -10.69 5.47 19.61
CA ARG A 268 -11.19 6.18 18.42
C ARG A 268 -12.51 6.89 18.66
N LEU A 269 -13.42 6.26 19.41
CA LEU A 269 -14.76 6.78 19.70
C LEU A 269 -14.83 7.58 21.00
N ASN A 270 -13.71 7.73 21.71
CA ASN A 270 -13.63 8.34 23.04
C ASN A 270 -14.66 7.75 24.02
N ALA A 271 -14.76 6.42 24.04
CA ALA A 271 -15.71 5.64 24.84
C ALA A 271 -14.98 4.64 25.72
N SER A 272 -15.69 4.02 26.66
CA SER A 272 -15.15 2.85 27.39
C SER A 272 -15.39 1.57 26.57
N VAL A 273 -14.51 0.57 26.73
CA VAL A 273 -14.64 -0.75 26.09
C VAL A 273 -16.00 -1.41 26.42
N GLN A 274 -16.50 -1.23 27.65
CA GLN A 274 -17.79 -1.77 28.09
C GLN A 274 -18.99 -1.03 27.46
N GLY A 275 -18.80 0.24 27.08
CA GLY A 275 -19.85 1.08 26.49
C GLY A 275 -19.86 1.04 24.95
N LEU A 276 -19.01 0.22 24.32
CA LEU A 276 -18.98 0.11 22.86
C LEU A 276 -20.25 -0.55 22.32
N ALA A 277 -20.88 0.06 21.32
CA ALA A 277 -21.90 -0.60 20.53
C ALA A 277 -21.30 -1.77 19.73
N SER A 278 -22.07 -2.82 19.50
CA SER A 278 -21.61 -3.99 18.71
C SER A 278 -21.18 -3.61 17.28
N THR A 279 -21.73 -2.53 16.72
CA THR A 279 -21.39 -2.01 15.40
C THR A 279 -20.10 -1.17 15.38
N ALA A 280 -19.51 -0.88 16.53
CA ALA A 280 -18.28 -0.08 16.65
C ALA A 280 -17.00 -0.87 16.32
N THR A 281 -17.10 -2.19 16.39
CA THR A 281 -16.00 -3.14 16.13
C THR A 281 -16.35 -4.06 14.96
N VAL A 282 -15.33 -4.64 14.36
CA VAL A 282 -15.52 -5.76 13.41
C VAL A 282 -15.80 -7.06 14.16
N SER A 283 -16.13 -8.13 13.45
CA SER A 283 -16.28 -9.46 14.04
C SER A 283 -14.99 -9.93 14.72
N PRO A 284 -15.05 -10.64 15.85
CA PRO A 284 -13.89 -11.33 16.43
C PRO A 284 -13.25 -12.34 15.48
N GLU A 285 -13.94 -12.73 14.42
CA GLU A 285 -13.46 -13.64 13.39
C GLU A 285 -12.68 -12.94 12.25
N ALA A 286 -12.47 -11.61 12.31
CA ALA A 286 -11.77 -10.83 11.30
C ALA A 286 -10.23 -10.92 11.41
N TRP A 287 -9.70 -12.11 11.68
CA TRP A 287 -8.27 -12.39 11.75
C TRP A 287 -7.78 -13.14 10.50
N LEU A 288 -6.47 -13.11 10.24
CA LEU A 288 -5.87 -13.70 9.05
C LEU A 288 -5.91 -15.23 9.11
N LYS A 289 -6.93 -15.82 8.51
CA LYS A 289 -7.20 -17.26 8.52
C LYS A 289 -6.31 -18.02 7.54
N SER A 290 -5.98 -19.25 7.91
CA SER A 290 -5.27 -20.20 7.04
C SER A 290 -6.11 -20.62 5.82
N GLN A 291 -5.45 -21.22 4.83
CA GLN A 291 -6.12 -21.82 3.67
C GLN A 291 -7.20 -22.86 4.05
N ALA A 292 -6.90 -23.68 5.05
CA ALA A 292 -7.82 -24.73 5.51
C ALA A 292 -9.07 -24.15 6.19
N GLU A 293 -8.93 -23.08 6.94
CA GLU A 293 -10.05 -22.41 7.61
C GLU A 293 -10.95 -21.70 6.60
N MET A 294 -10.36 -20.98 5.65
CA MET A 294 -11.12 -20.36 4.58
C MET A 294 -11.79 -21.42 3.68
N GLY A 295 -11.11 -22.53 3.38
CA GLY A 295 -11.70 -23.65 2.65
C GLY A 295 -12.98 -24.18 3.31
N ARG A 296 -12.99 -24.29 4.63
CA ARG A 296 -14.19 -24.71 5.40
C ARG A 296 -15.32 -23.68 5.34
N LEU A 297 -15.00 -22.38 5.43
CA LEU A 297 -16.00 -21.31 5.37
C LEU A 297 -16.66 -21.20 3.99
N TYR A 298 -15.93 -21.54 2.93
CA TYR A 298 -16.39 -21.41 1.55
C TYR A 298 -16.70 -22.74 0.85
N THR A 299 -16.92 -23.83 1.60
CA THR A 299 -17.19 -25.17 1.07
C THR A 299 -18.29 -25.19 0.00
N TYR A 300 -19.35 -24.38 0.16
CA TYR A 300 -20.47 -24.31 -0.79
C TYR A 300 -20.27 -23.31 -1.93
N VAL A 301 -19.21 -22.50 -1.92
CA VAL A 301 -18.89 -21.51 -2.96
C VAL A 301 -17.38 -21.45 -3.19
N PRO A 302 -16.73 -22.57 -3.53
CA PRO A 302 -15.27 -22.63 -3.65
C PRO A 302 -14.72 -21.70 -4.73
N GLN A 303 -15.49 -21.41 -5.77
CA GLN A 303 -15.11 -20.44 -6.80
C GLN A 303 -14.84 -19.04 -6.26
N ALA A 304 -15.45 -18.64 -5.15
CA ALA A 304 -15.16 -17.36 -4.53
C ALA A 304 -13.70 -17.27 -4.04
N LEU A 305 -13.14 -18.39 -3.55
CA LEU A 305 -11.71 -18.47 -3.19
C LEU A 305 -10.82 -18.41 -4.44
N GLU A 306 -11.15 -19.15 -5.50
CA GLU A 306 -10.41 -19.12 -6.76
C GLU A 306 -10.38 -17.72 -7.38
N ASN A 307 -11.48 -17.00 -7.28
CA ASN A 307 -11.57 -15.64 -7.79
C ASN A 307 -10.64 -14.68 -7.08
N THR A 308 -10.26 -14.93 -5.81
CA THR A 308 -9.23 -14.11 -5.13
C THR A 308 -7.89 -14.22 -5.84
N HIS A 309 -7.52 -15.41 -6.28
CA HIS A 309 -6.30 -15.65 -7.04
C HIS A 309 -6.34 -14.92 -8.40
N ARG A 310 -7.46 -15.08 -9.14
CA ARG A 310 -7.65 -14.38 -10.42
C ARG A 310 -7.61 -12.87 -10.31
N VAL A 311 -8.12 -12.32 -9.21
CA VAL A 311 -8.02 -10.88 -8.91
C VAL A 311 -6.58 -10.50 -8.61
N ALA A 312 -5.90 -11.24 -7.74
CA ALA A 312 -4.51 -10.97 -7.38
C ALA A 312 -3.56 -11.04 -8.58
N GLU A 313 -3.78 -11.97 -9.52
CA GLU A 313 -2.98 -12.10 -10.75
C GLU A 313 -3.07 -10.88 -11.67
N GLN A 314 -4.18 -10.14 -11.63
CA GLN A 314 -4.34 -8.90 -12.39
C GLN A 314 -3.64 -7.71 -11.73
N CYS A 315 -3.23 -7.83 -10.46
CA CYS A 315 -2.58 -6.80 -9.68
C CYS A 315 -1.07 -7.05 -9.67
N ASP A 316 -0.39 -6.55 -10.69
CA ASP A 316 1.06 -6.69 -10.83
C ASP A 316 1.71 -5.31 -10.95
N MET A 317 2.16 -4.80 -9.81
CA MET A 317 2.85 -3.53 -9.75
C MET A 317 3.90 -3.49 -8.64
N THR A 318 4.87 -2.64 -8.86
CA THR A 318 5.89 -2.27 -7.87
C THR A 318 5.94 -0.75 -7.79
N LEU A 319 5.94 -0.21 -6.58
CA LEU A 319 6.10 1.23 -6.38
C LEU A 319 7.54 1.62 -6.78
N PRO A 320 7.72 2.73 -7.51
CA PRO A 320 9.04 3.18 -7.99
C PRO A 320 9.86 3.83 -6.86
N ILE A 321 10.13 3.06 -5.81
CA ILE A 321 10.90 3.53 -4.64
C ILE A 321 12.34 3.83 -5.10
N GLY A 322 12.85 5.00 -4.70
CA GLY A 322 14.20 5.45 -5.05
C GLY A 322 14.33 6.04 -6.46
N GLN A 323 13.25 6.10 -7.24
CA GLN A 323 13.25 6.78 -8.53
C GLN A 323 12.80 8.24 -8.35
N LEU A 324 13.67 9.16 -8.74
CA LEU A 324 13.34 10.58 -8.74
C LEU A 324 12.36 10.93 -9.85
N GLN A 325 11.31 11.63 -9.47
CA GLN A 325 10.39 12.27 -10.40
C GLN A 325 10.24 13.73 -10.01
N PHE A 326 10.87 14.63 -10.76
CA PHE A 326 10.65 16.06 -10.58
C PHE A 326 9.44 16.51 -11.39
N PRO A 327 8.63 17.44 -10.87
CA PRO A 327 7.59 18.06 -11.66
C PRO A 327 8.22 18.78 -12.85
N PRO A 328 7.53 18.84 -14.01
CA PRO A 328 8.01 19.56 -15.16
C PRO A 328 8.15 21.05 -14.81
N PHE A 329 9.25 21.66 -15.23
CA PHE A 329 9.45 23.09 -15.17
C PHE A 329 9.40 23.65 -16.59
N ASP A 330 8.39 24.47 -16.89
CA ASP A 330 8.17 24.98 -18.23
C ASP A 330 9.23 26.02 -18.61
N LEU A 331 9.84 25.80 -19.75
CA LEU A 331 10.83 26.70 -20.35
C LEU A 331 10.31 27.28 -21.67
N SER A 332 10.79 28.46 -22.04
CA SER A 332 10.57 29.00 -23.37
C SER A 332 11.16 28.08 -24.45
N HIS A 333 10.54 28.07 -25.64
CA HIS A 333 10.99 27.21 -26.74
C HIS A 333 12.47 27.33 -27.02
N GLY A 334 13.16 26.20 -27.13
CA GLY A 334 14.57 26.09 -27.45
C GLY A 334 15.55 26.22 -26.25
N GLN A 335 15.05 26.37 -25.03
CA GLN A 335 15.89 26.40 -23.82
C GLN A 335 15.99 25.02 -23.17
N THR A 336 17.14 24.72 -22.57
CA THR A 336 17.34 23.57 -21.70
C THR A 336 17.35 24.01 -20.23
N HIS A 337 16.95 23.13 -19.31
CA HIS A 337 16.97 23.43 -17.86
C HIS A 337 18.39 23.80 -17.39
N ALA A 338 19.42 23.07 -17.85
CA ALA A 338 20.82 23.36 -17.55
C ALA A 338 21.25 24.73 -18.09
N GLY A 339 20.84 25.09 -19.31
CA GLY A 339 21.13 26.37 -19.93
C GLY A 339 20.49 27.53 -19.17
N GLN A 340 19.21 27.39 -18.80
CA GLN A 340 18.49 28.40 -18.02
C GLN A 340 19.07 28.57 -16.62
N LEU A 341 19.37 27.47 -15.94
CA LEU A 341 20.00 27.48 -14.62
C LEU A 341 21.36 28.20 -14.67
N ARG A 342 22.19 27.86 -15.66
CA ARG A 342 23.49 28.49 -15.91
C ARG A 342 23.34 30.01 -16.12
N HIS A 343 22.37 30.42 -16.93
CA HIS A 343 22.10 31.84 -17.21
C HIS A 343 21.74 32.59 -15.92
N LEU A 344 20.80 32.07 -15.13
CA LEU A 344 20.35 32.69 -13.88
C LEU A 344 21.46 32.74 -12.83
N ALA A 345 22.21 31.65 -12.68
CA ALA A 345 23.33 31.60 -11.74
C ALA A 345 24.43 32.62 -12.08
N TRP A 346 24.78 32.77 -13.36
CA TRP A 346 25.71 33.81 -13.79
C TRP A 346 25.18 35.24 -13.58
N GLN A 347 23.87 35.46 -13.79
CA GLN A 347 23.27 36.76 -13.46
C GLN A 347 23.40 37.08 -11.95
N GLY A 348 23.13 36.08 -11.10
CA GLY A 348 23.27 36.25 -9.63
C GLY A 348 24.70 36.50 -9.21
N VAL A 349 25.66 35.73 -9.72
CA VAL A 349 27.10 35.95 -9.40
C VAL A 349 27.58 37.33 -9.82
N ARG A 350 27.13 37.86 -10.97
CA ARG A 350 27.45 39.24 -11.41
C ARG A 350 26.88 40.29 -10.48
N LYS A 351 25.79 40.03 -9.78
CA LYS A 351 25.21 40.95 -8.80
C LYS A 351 25.92 40.89 -7.44
N LEU A 352 26.41 39.71 -7.08
CA LEU A 352 26.96 39.48 -5.73
C LEU A 352 28.45 39.69 -5.61
N TYR A 353 29.22 39.48 -6.68
CA TYR A 353 30.69 39.49 -6.63
C TYR A 353 31.29 40.56 -7.56
N HIS A 354 31.97 41.54 -6.96
CA HIS A 354 32.69 42.61 -7.68
C HIS A 354 34.09 42.80 -7.06
N PRO A 355 35.15 42.35 -7.73
CA PRO A 355 35.24 41.64 -9.02
C PRO A 355 34.91 40.15 -8.89
N ILE A 356 34.53 39.49 -10.00
CA ILE A 356 34.38 38.04 -10.07
C ILE A 356 35.77 37.41 -10.13
N THR A 357 36.23 36.84 -9.02
CA THR A 357 37.54 36.20 -8.93
C THR A 357 37.60 34.87 -9.68
N ALA A 358 38.81 34.36 -9.96
CA ALA A 358 39.02 33.06 -10.54
C ALA A 358 38.38 31.93 -9.67
N ARG A 359 38.50 32.07 -8.34
CA ARG A 359 37.92 31.13 -7.36
C ARG A 359 36.38 31.03 -7.52
N VAL A 360 35.69 32.16 -7.58
CA VAL A 360 34.23 32.23 -7.76
C VAL A 360 33.84 31.59 -9.08
N ARG A 361 34.55 31.90 -10.18
CA ARG A 361 34.26 31.35 -11.52
C ARG A 361 34.43 29.83 -11.58
N GLN A 362 35.56 29.34 -11.05
CA GLN A 362 35.83 27.88 -11.04
C GLN A 362 34.79 27.14 -10.21
N ARG A 363 34.47 27.69 -9.02
CA ARG A 363 33.45 27.08 -8.14
C ARG A 363 32.09 27.03 -8.81
N LEU A 364 31.62 28.10 -9.44
CA LEU A 364 30.34 28.13 -10.13
C LEU A 364 30.30 27.11 -11.28
N GLN A 365 31.35 27.03 -12.09
CA GLN A 365 31.45 26.09 -13.19
C GLN A 365 31.43 24.64 -12.71
N TYR A 366 32.13 24.35 -11.62
CA TYR A 366 32.16 23.04 -10.99
C TYR A 366 30.77 22.63 -10.50
N GLU A 367 30.10 23.47 -9.70
CA GLU A 367 28.77 23.16 -9.17
C GLU A 367 27.74 22.95 -10.29
N LEU A 368 27.72 23.84 -11.30
CA LEU A 368 26.82 23.70 -12.45
C LEU A 368 27.09 22.41 -13.23
N GLY A 369 28.35 21.97 -13.34
CA GLY A 369 28.72 20.70 -13.97
C GLY A 369 28.13 19.49 -13.22
N ILE A 370 28.29 19.44 -11.91
CA ILE A 370 27.73 18.36 -11.07
C ILE A 370 26.21 18.35 -11.15
N ILE A 371 25.54 19.51 -11.03
CA ILE A 371 24.08 19.61 -11.11
C ILE A 371 23.55 19.11 -12.47
N GLU A 372 24.28 19.40 -13.56
CA GLU A 372 23.94 18.98 -14.92
C GLU A 372 24.11 17.45 -15.09
N ILE A 373 25.25 16.88 -14.64
CA ILE A 373 25.53 15.44 -14.67
C ILE A 373 24.44 14.66 -13.90
N MET A 374 24.06 15.15 -12.73
CA MET A 374 23.06 14.52 -11.88
C MET A 374 21.62 14.86 -12.29
N LYS A 375 21.40 15.68 -13.32
CA LYS A 375 20.08 16.05 -13.87
C LYS A 375 19.17 16.82 -12.90
N PHE A 376 19.73 17.57 -11.94
CA PHE A 376 18.97 18.34 -10.95
C PHE A 376 18.62 19.77 -11.40
N ALA A 377 18.95 20.20 -12.60
CA ALA A 377 18.73 21.58 -13.05
C ALA A 377 17.25 22.02 -12.95
N SER A 378 16.28 21.16 -13.27
CA SER A 378 14.85 21.45 -13.12
C SER A 378 14.45 21.67 -11.68
N TYR A 379 15.00 20.89 -10.74
CA TYR A 379 14.75 21.03 -9.31
C TYR A 379 15.22 22.40 -8.76
N PHE A 380 16.44 22.82 -9.11
CA PHE A 380 16.93 24.14 -8.73
C PHE A 380 16.09 25.28 -9.31
N LEU A 381 15.62 25.16 -10.54
CA LEU A 381 14.76 26.14 -11.18
C LEU A 381 13.39 26.24 -10.50
N LEU A 382 12.84 25.12 -10.06
CA LEU A 382 11.58 25.06 -9.33
C LEU A 382 11.71 25.78 -7.99
N VAL A 383 12.75 25.48 -7.21
CA VAL A 383 13.00 26.15 -5.94
C VAL A 383 13.27 27.66 -6.13
N TRP A 384 14.05 28.01 -7.16
CA TRP A 384 14.26 29.42 -7.52
C TRP A 384 12.96 30.15 -7.83
N ASP A 385 12.03 29.52 -8.55
CA ASP A 385 10.76 30.14 -8.87
C ASP A 385 9.92 30.44 -7.63
N ILE A 386 9.88 29.50 -6.69
CA ILE A 386 9.17 29.65 -5.41
C ILE A 386 9.78 30.82 -4.61
N VAL A 387 11.10 30.85 -4.48
CA VAL A 387 11.81 31.91 -3.75
C VAL A 387 11.65 33.27 -4.44
N ARG A 388 11.75 33.33 -5.77
CA ARG A 388 11.53 34.54 -6.55
C ARG A 388 10.13 35.10 -6.33
N GLU A 389 9.10 34.24 -6.31
CA GLU A 389 7.72 34.68 -6.08
C GLU A 389 7.52 35.19 -4.65
N ALA A 390 8.13 34.54 -3.66
CA ALA A 390 8.11 35.02 -2.28
C ALA A 390 8.71 36.45 -2.18
N HIS A 391 9.89 36.67 -2.77
CA HIS A 391 10.52 37.97 -2.81
C HIS A 391 9.68 39.02 -3.55
N ARG A 392 9.02 38.64 -4.66
CA ARG A 392 8.09 39.51 -5.39
C ARG A 392 6.91 39.97 -4.53
N ARG A 393 6.46 39.13 -3.61
CA ARG A 393 5.38 39.44 -2.64
C ARG A 393 5.90 40.12 -1.37
N GLY A 394 7.20 40.39 -1.26
CA GLY A 394 7.81 40.94 -0.05
C GLY A 394 7.82 39.95 1.11
N ILE A 395 7.81 38.64 0.85
CA ILE A 395 7.90 37.58 1.86
C ILE A 395 9.37 37.21 2.00
N PRO A 396 9.99 37.39 3.18
CA PRO A 396 11.35 36.97 3.42
C PRO A 396 11.44 35.44 3.44
N THR A 397 12.56 34.92 2.95
CA THR A 397 12.84 33.47 2.92
C THR A 397 14.18 33.18 3.53
N VAL A 398 14.34 32.01 4.15
CA VAL A 398 15.64 31.56 4.67
C VAL A 398 15.88 30.15 4.11
N GLY A 399 16.86 30.05 3.19
CA GLY A 399 17.38 28.74 2.77
C GLY A 399 18.37 28.23 3.81
N ARG A 400 18.09 27.07 4.36
CA ARG A 400 18.91 26.44 5.41
C ARG A 400 19.43 25.06 5.00
N GLY A 401 20.09 24.37 5.92
CA GLY A 401 20.61 23.04 5.70
C GLY A 401 21.82 23.02 4.75
N SER A 402 21.94 21.93 4.00
CA SER A 402 23.07 21.70 3.09
C SER A 402 23.11 22.63 1.89
N ALA A 403 21.98 23.22 1.47
CA ALA A 403 21.89 24.18 0.38
C ALA A 403 22.75 25.42 0.58
N ALA A 404 23.06 25.80 1.84
CA ALA A 404 23.99 26.90 2.19
C ALA A 404 25.44 26.68 1.68
N ASN A 405 25.80 25.41 1.34
CA ASN A 405 27.14 25.11 0.79
C ASN A 405 27.25 25.36 -0.73
N SER A 406 26.16 25.77 -1.41
CA SER A 406 26.13 25.96 -2.84
C SER A 406 26.18 27.41 -3.27
N LEU A 407 27.14 27.73 -4.13
CA LEU A 407 27.25 29.03 -4.79
C LEU A 407 26.09 29.23 -5.81
N VAL A 408 25.60 28.15 -6.40
CA VAL A 408 24.40 28.20 -7.26
C VAL A 408 23.19 28.61 -6.43
N CYS A 409 22.94 28.00 -5.26
CA CYS A 409 21.86 28.42 -4.36
C CYS A 409 21.98 29.87 -3.92
N ARG A 410 23.20 30.33 -3.57
CA ARG A 410 23.46 31.73 -3.23
C ARG A 410 23.16 32.67 -4.39
N SER A 411 23.61 32.32 -5.60
CA SER A 411 23.39 33.14 -6.80
C SER A 411 21.93 33.24 -7.23
N LEU A 412 21.12 32.24 -6.94
CA LEU A 412 19.67 32.20 -7.18
C LEU A 412 18.86 32.92 -6.09
N GLY A 413 19.50 33.36 -4.99
CA GLY A 413 18.82 33.96 -3.84
C GLY A 413 18.07 32.93 -2.96
N ILE A 414 18.40 31.65 -3.11
CA ILE A 414 17.81 30.54 -2.30
C ILE A 414 18.39 30.62 -0.86
N THR A 415 19.65 30.97 -0.70
CA THR A 415 20.30 31.16 0.59
C THR A 415 21.04 32.50 0.65
N GLU A 416 21.13 33.09 1.84
CA GLU A 416 21.93 34.31 2.11
C GLU A 416 23.39 33.98 2.46
N VAL A 417 23.72 32.73 2.75
CA VAL A 417 25.07 32.32 3.16
C VAL A 417 26.01 32.33 1.95
N ASP A 418 27.18 32.99 2.09
CA ASP A 418 28.22 32.96 1.08
C ASP A 418 29.16 31.77 1.29
N PRO A 419 29.13 30.76 0.39
CA PRO A 419 29.97 29.58 0.54
C PRO A 419 31.45 29.85 0.22
N ILE A 420 31.79 30.94 -0.50
CA ILE A 420 33.16 31.33 -0.81
C ILE A 420 33.82 31.99 0.39
N GLU A 421 33.12 32.94 0.99
CA GLU A 421 33.59 33.67 2.17
C GLU A 421 33.74 32.73 3.37
N ASN A 422 32.76 31.88 3.59
CA ASN A 422 32.73 30.91 4.69
C ASN A 422 33.48 29.60 4.40
N ASN A 423 34.15 29.49 3.25
CA ASN A 423 34.90 28.31 2.82
C ASN A 423 34.14 26.99 2.96
N LEU A 424 32.89 26.98 2.52
CA LEU A 424 32.00 25.81 2.60
C LEU A 424 32.21 24.85 1.42
N TYR A 425 32.08 23.57 1.70
CA TYR A 425 32.26 22.49 0.69
C TYR A 425 30.93 22.10 0.04
N PHE A 426 30.87 22.23 -1.30
CA PHE A 426 29.69 21.84 -2.09
C PHE A 426 29.34 20.35 -1.98
N GLU A 427 30.35 19.52 -1.80
CA GLU A 427 30.24 18.08 -1.72
C GLU A 427 29.42 17.61 -0.49
N ARG A 428 29.25 18.47 0.51
CA ARG A 428 28.31 18.22 1.62
C ARG A 428 26.84 18.34 1.19
N PHE A 429 26.58 19.05 0.12
CA PHE A 429 25.24 19.23 -0.44
C PHE A 429 25.00 18.25 -1.58
N LEU A 430 25.94 18.16 -2.57
CA LEU A 430 25.78 17.35 -3.75
C LEU A 430 27.13 16.84 -4.26
N HIS A 431 27.21 15.52 -4.53
CA HIS A 431 28.36 14.89 -5.19
C HIS A 431 27.91 13.62 -5.92
N GLU A 432 28.65 13.19 -6.98
CA GLU A 432 28.28 12.11 -7.88
C GLU A 432 28.10 10.72 -7.20
N GLN A 433 28.76 10.48 -6.09
CA GLN A 433 28.71 9.20 -5.37
C GLN A 433 27.64 9.18 -4.27
N ARG A 434 26.81 10.20 -4.20
CA ARG A 434 25.75 10.28 -3.19
C ARG A 434 24.52 9.53 -3.66
N ASP A 435 24.07 8.57 -2.89
CA ASP A 435 22.83 7.84 -3.13
C ASP A 435 21.57 8.63 -2.69
N ASP A 436 21.74 9.60 -1.77
CA ASP A 436 20.66 10.46 -1.30
C ASP A 436 20.50 11.69 -2.18
N PHE A 437 19.26 12.15 -2.31
CA PHE A 437 18.93 13.33 -3.10
C PHE A 437 19.22 14.62 -2.34
N PRO A 438 19.57 15.72 -3.06
CA PRO A 438 19.75 17.01 -2.41
C PRO A 438 18.42 17.53 -1.88
N ASP A 439 18.42 17.95 -0.63
CA ASP A 439 17.28 18.55 0.03
C ASP A 439 17.51 20.05 0.16
N ILE A 440 16.55 20.86 -0.30
CA ILE A 440 16.59 22.31 -0.21
C ILE A 440 15.46 22.78 0.68
N ASP A 441 15.78 23.08 1.92
CA ASP A 441 14.85 23.60 2.91
C ASP A 441 14.70 25.11 2.77
N ILE A 442 13.47 25.59 2.63
CA ILE A 442 13.14 27.02 2.62
C ILE A 442 12.13 27.32 3.72
N ASP A 443 12.56 28.15 4.68
CA ASP A 443 11.67 28.62 5.73
C ASP A 443 10.94 29.89 5.29
N PHE A 444 9.64 29.94 5.60
CA PHE A 444 8.77 31.10 5.39
C PHE A 444 8.21 31.58 6.74
N PRO A 445 7.92 32.88 6.90
CA PRO A 445 7.22 33.39 8.07
C PRO A 445 5.88 32.66 8.25
N TRP A 446 5.60 32.23 9.47
CA TRP A 446 4.41 31.42 9.78
C TRP A 446 3.10 32.05 9.31
N ASN A 447 2.99 33.40 9.41
CA ASN A 447 1.80 34.17 9.03
C ASN A 447 1.65 34.40 7.51
N ARG A 448 2.64 34.07 6.70
CA ARG A 448 2.64 34.21 5.24
C ARG A 448 2.87 32.87 4.51
N ARG A 449 3.13 31.81 5.27
CA ARG A 449 3.41 30.47 4.72
C ARG A 449 2.29 29.96 3.82
N ASP A 450 1.05 30.13 4.23
CA ASP A 450 -0.12 29.59 3.51
C ASP A 450 -0.30 30.28 2.14
N GLU A 451 0.11 31.55 1.99
CA GLU A 451 0.14 32.22 0.69
C GLU A 451 1.11 31.56 -0.30
N MET A 452 2.24 31.09 0.21
CA MET A 452 3.22 30.40 -0.63
C MET A 452 2.79 28.97 -0.96
N ILE A 453 2.17 28.26 -0.01
CA ILE A 453 1.56 26.95 -0.26
C ILE A 453 0.51 27.08 -1.36
N GLN A 454 -0.40 28.06 -1.25
CA GLN A 454 -1.43 28.31 -2.26
C GLN A 454 -0.82 28.60 -3.64
N TYR A 455 0.22 29.45 -3.70
CA TYR A 455 0.93 29.74 -4.95
C TYR A 455 1.47 28.48 -5.62
N VAL A 456 2.08 27.56 -4.83
CA VAL A 456 2.64 26.32 -5.35
C VAL A 456 1.53 25.42 -5.89
N PHE A 457 0.41 25.28 -5.17
CA PHE A 457 -0.74 24.52 -5.64
C PHE A 457 -1.38 25.13 -6.89
N ASP A 458 -1.55 26.46 -6.95
CA ASP A 458 -2.15 27.14 -8.10
C ASP A 458 -1.27 27.01 -9.35
N LYS A 459 0.06 27.06 -9.17
CA LYS A 459 1.00 27.04 -10.29
C LYS A 459 1.30 25.65 -10.82
N TYR A 460 1.56 24.71 -9.91
CA TYR A 460 2.02 23.36 -10.26
C TYR A 460 0.90 22.32 -10.25
N GLY A 461 -0.25 22.66 -9.67
CA GLY A 461 -1.44 21.79 -9.59
C GLY A 461 -1.36 20.72 -8.50
N ALA A 462 -2.52 20.29 -8.04
CA ALA A 462 -2.64 19.27 -6.99
C ALA A 462 -2.08 17.89 -7.37
N GLU A 463 -1.91 17.63 -8.67
CA GLU A 463 -1.29 16.37 -9.16
C GLU A 463 0.24 16.34 -8.98
N GLN A 464 0.88 17.50 -8.76
CA GLN A 464 2.34 17.65 -8.64
C GLN A 464 2.77 18.14 -7.24
N VAL A 465 1.82 18.53 -6.40
CA VAL A 465 2.06 19.13 -5.09
C VAL A 465 1.36 18.34 -4.01
N ALA A 466 2.06 18.05 -2.92
CA ALA A 466 1.48 17.42 -1.75
C ALA A 466 2.03 18.05 -0.47
N LEU A 467 1.21 18.10 0.57
CA LEU A 467 1.66 18.39 1.92
C LEU A 467 2.17 17.10 2.57
N ILE A 468 3.27 17.21 3.31
CA ILE A 468 3.78 16.09 4.12
C ILE A 468 2.80 15.85 5.27
N CYS A 469 2.39 14.58 5.40
CA CYS A 469 1.60 14.09 6.52
C CYS A 469 2.50 13.24 7.43
N THR A 470 2.50 13.55 8.72
CA THR A 470 3.21 12.76 9.73
C THR A 470 2.22 11.97 10.58
N HIS A 471 2.56 10.71 10.87
CA HIS A 471 1.81 9.89 11.82
C HIS A 471 2.32 10.16 13.23
N ILE A 472 1.41 10.52 14.13
CA ILE A 472 1.72 10.66 15.54
C ILE A 472 1.52 9.31 16.21
N HIS A 473 2.59 8.74 16.74
CA HIS A 473 2.52 7.56 17.56
C HIS A 473 2.20 7.92 19.01
N LEU A 474 1.39 7.11 19.66
CA LEU A 474 1.18 7.25 21.09
C LEU A 474 2.43 6.73 21.81
N GLY A 475 3.25 7.61 22.36
CA GLY A 475 4.33 7.23 23.27
C GLY A 475 3.75 6.61 24.57
N SER A 476 4.58 5.94 25.35
CA SER A 476 4.17 5.13 26.52
C SER A 476 3.21 5.86 27.48
N ARG A 477 3.46 7.13 27.80
CA ARG A 477 2.55 7.91 28.67
C ARG A 477 1.18 8.15 28.03
N SER A 478 1.16 8.53 26.76
CA SER A 478 -0.08 8.80 26.02
C SER A 478 -0.87 7.50 25.83
N ALA A 479 -0.19 6.40 25.49
CA ALA A 479 -0.79 5.09 25.36
C ALA A 479 -1.47 4.66 26.69
N LEU A 480 -0.77 4.74 27.81
CA LEU A 480 -1.33 4.42 29.12
C LEU A 480 -2.53 5.31 29.49
N ARG A 481 -2.49 6.60 29.14
CA ARG A 481 -3.63 7.50 29.37
C ARG A 481 -4.86 7.10 28.57
N GLU A 482 -4.70 6.87 27.28
CA GLU A 482 -5.82 6.53 26.41
C GLU A 482 -6.36 5.13 26.70
N VAL A 483 -5.49 4.16 26.96
CA VAL A 483 -5.87 2.81 27.39
C VAL A 483 -6.57 2.84 28.75
N GLY A 484 -6.03 3.57 29.74
CA GLY A 484 -6.66 3.71 31.04
C GLY A 484 -8.07 4.31 30.97
N LYS A 485 -8.26 5.36 30.17
CA LYS A 485 -9.60 5.95 29.92
C LYS A 485 -10.54 4.92 29.27
N ALA A 486 -10.08 4.23 28.23
CA ALA A 486 -10.87 3.23 27.53
C ALA A 486 -11.27 2.05 28.45
N LEU A 487 -10.45 1.69 29.42
CA LEU A 487 -10.73 0.66 30.44
C LEU A 487 -11.56 1.19 31.60
N GLY A 488 -11.87 2.50 31.64
CA GLY A 488 -12.65 3.10 32.74
C GLY A 488 -11.87 3.31 34.05
N VAL A 489 -10.52 3.34 33.95
CA VAL A 489 -9.67 3.64 35.13
C VAL A 489 -9.84 5.10 35.54
N PRO A 490 -10.00 5.43 36.84
CA PRO A 490 -10.09 6.82 37.29
C PRO A 490 -8.91 7.67 36.88
N ILE A 491 -9.17 8.91 36.45
CA ILE A 491 -8.14 9.82 35.94
C ILE A 491 -7.02 10.06 36.97
N SER A 492 -7.37 10.11 38.26
CA SER A 492 -6.39 10.24 39.36
C SER A 492 -5.37 9.10 39.38
N ASP A 493 -5.83 7.87 39.15
CA ASP A 493 -4.95 6.69 39.14
C ASP A 493 -4.10 6.64 37.89
N ILE A 494 -4.68 7.00 36.74
CA ILE A 494 -3.94 7.15 35.48
C ILE A 494 -2.81 8.19 35.64
N THR A 495 -3.12 9.36 36.25
CA THR A 495 -2.15 10.42 36.46
C THR A 495 -1.04 9.94 37.40
N ARG A 496 -1.40 9.29 38.52
CA ARG A 496 -0.41 8.74 39.45
C ARG A 496 0.57 7.77 38.76
N ILE A 497 0.07 6.88 37.91
CA ILE A 497 0.92 5.93 37.16
C ILE A 497 1.79 6.66 36.14
N THR A 498 1.20 7.57 35.37
CA THR A 498 1.91 8.23 34.25
C THR A 498 2.93 9.26 34.72
N ASP A 499 2.77 9.86 35.92
CA ASP A 499 3.72 10.83 36.47
C ASP A 499 5.06 10.20 36.87
N HIS A 500 5.07 8.89 37.11
CA HIS A 500 6.30 8.14 37.42
C HIS A 500 7.03 7.63 36.15
N LEU A 501 6.44 7.78 34.96
CA LEU A 501 7.11 7.39 33.72
C LEU A 501 8.05 8.47 33.22
N PRO A 502 9.26 8.13 32.75
CA PRO A 502 10.16 9.09 32.15
C PRO A 502 9.52 9.72 30.91
N HIS A 503 9.86 10.99 30.64
CA HIS A 503 9.35 11.72 29.45
C HIS A 503 9.86 11.18 28.11
N SER A 504 10.91 10.35 28.14
CA SER A 504 11.61 9.79 26.98
C SER A 504 11.64 8.26 26.99
N ALA A 505 10.62 7.59 27.51
CA ALA A 505 10.46 6.15 27.32
C ALA A 505 9.75 5.91 26.00
N ASP A 506 10.51 5.92 24.92
CA ASP A 506 10.15 5.38 23.59
C ASP A 506 10.67 3.95 23.47
#